data_a6187d4237ff43542df81c622f02d896
#
_entry.id   a6187d4237ff43542df81c622f02d896
#
_cell.length_a   1.000
_cell.length_b   1.000
_cell.length_c   1.000
_cell.angle_alpha   90.00
_cell.angle_beta   90.00
_cell.angle_gamma   90.00
#
_symmetry.space_group_name_H-M   'P 1'
#
loop_
_entity.id
_entity.type
_entity.pdbx_description
1 polymer ?
#
loop_
_entity_poly.entity_id
_entity_poly.type
_entity_poly.pdbx_seq_one_letter_code
_entity_poly.pdbx_strand_id
1 'polypeptide(L)'
;MDFPALVGIGVAAFVSTNIDDLFILMVFFATPRFPFSQIVLGQYIGMGSLIGVSLAGSLITLVLPRNIIGLIGLFPIIIGIKELLELRKKGDDEYEKITKKLLRSRKKIHLSFLTVAAVTFSGGEEIGIYTTLFVINNEVGAIITLISVVMVLTAFWCLLANYLVKHSFLADIFRSIGSRVLPYVLIGLGIYILAEAFLLV
;
A
#
# COMPACT_ATOMS: atom_id res chain seq x y z
N MET A 1 -0.72 11.80 -19.48
CA MET A 1 -1.97 11.10 -19.10
C MET A 1 -3.07 12.09 -18.78
N ASP A 2 -4.33 11.71 -19.05
CA ASP A 2 -5.48 12.50 -18.62
C ASP A 2 -5.64 12.43 -17.10
N PHE A 3 -6.00 13.54 -16.49
CA PHE A 3 -6.17 13.64 -15.03
C PHE A 3 -7.06 12.52 -14.42
N PRO A 4 -8.23 12.17 -15.01
CA PRO A 4 -9.05 11.08 -14.47
C PRO A 4 -8.37 9.71 -14.51
N ALA A 5 -7.59 9.42 -15.55
CA ALA A 5 -6.85 8.16 -15.68
C ALA A 5 -5.76 8.07 -14.62
N LEU A 6 -5.03 9.16 -14.37
CA LEU A 6 -4.00 9.26 -13.35
C LEU A 6 -4.57 9.03 -11.94
N VAL A 7 -5.71 9.64 -11.63
CA VAL A 7 -6.42 9.41 -10.36
C VAL A 7 -6.86 7.96 -10.24
N GLY A 8 -7.44 7.38 -11.30
CA GLY A 8 -7.88 5.99 -11.31
C GLY A 8 -6.76 5.00 -11.03
N ILE A 9 -5.59 5.21 -11.64
CA ILE A 9 -4.40 4.38 -11.42
C ILE A 9 -3.88 4.55 -9.99
N GLY A 10 -3.82 5.78 -9.48
CA GLY A 10 -3.43 6.05 -8.10
C GLY A 10 -4.35 5.35 -7.08
N VAL A 11 -5.67 5.39 -7.32
CA VAL A 11 -6.65 4.67 -6.48
C VAL A 11 -6.45 3.16 -6.58
N ALA A 12 -6.32 2.61 -7.78
CA ALA A 12 -6.12 1.18 -7.99
C ALA A 12 -4.83 0.68 -7.33
N ALA A 13 -3.74 1.41 -7.49
CA ALA A 13 -2.47 1.11 -6.85
C ALA A 13 -2.59 1.12 -5.32
N PHE A 14 -3.15 2.20 -4.75
CA PHE A 14 -3.32 2.33 -3.30
C PHE A 14 -4.18 1.20 -2.74
N VAL A 15 -5.36 0.97 -3.30
CA VAL A 15 -6.28 -0.07 -2.81
C VAL A 15 -5.63 -1.44 -2.89
N SER A 16 -4.91 -1.74 -3.98
CA SER A 16 -4.29 -3.04 -4.15
C SER A 16 -3.11 -3.29 -3.21
N THR A 17 -2.41 -2.26 -2.76
CA THR A 17 -1.24 -2.43 -1.88
C THR A 17 -1.57 -2.26 -0.40
N ASN A 18 -2.69 -1.62 -0.06
CA ASN A 18 -3.01 -1.26 1.33
C ASN A 18 -4.20 -2.04 1.92
N ILE A 19 -4.66 -3.12 1.27
CA ILE A 19 -5.75 -3.94 1.83
C ILE A 19 -5.32 -4.65 3.12
N ASP A 20 -4.13 -5.19 3.17
CA ASP A 20 -3.56 -5.80 4.36
C ASP A 20 -3.31 -4.78 5.47
N ASP A 21 -2.83 -3.58 5.12
CA ASP A 21 -2.71 -2.46 6.05
C ASP A 21 -4.05 -2.10 6.72
N LEU A 22 -5.17 -2.24 6.01
CA LEU A 22 -6.49 -2.02 6.57
C LEU A 22 -6.75 -2.92 7.78
N PHE A 23 -6.37 -4.21 7.69
CA PHE A 23 -6.54 -5.16 8.79
C PHE A 23 -5.58 -4.86 9.95
N ILE A 24 -4.35 -4.48 9.64
CA ILE A 24 -3.39 -4.06 10.66
C ILE A 24 -3.89 -2.81 11.40
N LEU A 25 -4.43 -1.82 10.65
CA LEU A 25 -5.06 -0.64 11.23
C LEU A 25 -6.25 -1.01 12.14
N MET A 26 -7.08 -1.97 11.72
CA MET A 26 -8.18 -2.46 12.56
C MET A 26 -7.67 -3.03 13.90
N VAL A 27 -6.56 -3.77 13.90
CA VAL A 27 -5.93 -4.26 15.14
C VAL A 27 -5.47 -3.11 16.02
N PHE A 28 -4.88 -2.06 15.44
CA PHE A 28 -4.49 -0.87 16.19
C PHE A 28 -5.72 -0.15 16.77
N PHE A 29 -6.76 0.07 15.98
CA PHE A 29 -7.99 0.73 16.46
C PHE A 29 -8.77 -0.12 17.49
N ALA A 30 -8.69 -1.44 17.42
CA ALA A 30 -9.27 -2.34 18.41
C ALA A 30 -8.48 -2.37 19.73
N THR A 31 -7.26 -1.84 19.75
CA THR A 31 -6.37 -1.90 20.91
C THR A 31 -6.48 -0.61 21.74
N PRO A 32 -7.02 -0.64 22.99
CA PRO A 32 -7.30 0.58 23.78
C PRO A 32 -6.09 1.45 24.11
N ARG A 33 -4.87 0.92 23.91
CA ARG A 33 -3.60 1.65 24.19
C ARG A 33 -3.22 2.66 23.12
N PHE A 34 -3.83 2.58 21.94
CA PHE A 34 -3.52 3.42 20.80
C PHE A 34 -4.63 4.45 20.60
N PRO A 35 -4.43 5.73 21.01
CA PRO A 35 -5.41 6.78 20.73
C PRO A 35 -5.55 6.98 19.21
N PHE A 36 -6.76 7.29 18.76
CA PHE A 36 -7.09 7.53 17.35
C PHE A 36 -6.08 8.47 16.66
N SER A 37 -5.77 9.59 17.28
CA SER A 37 -4.85 10.59 16.72
C SER A 37 -3.44 10.03 16.50
N GLN A 38 -2.96 9.18 17.39
CA GLN A 38 -1.63 8.58 17.25
C GLN A 38 -1.59 7.50 16.17
N ILE A 39 -2.68 6.76 15.98
CA ILE A 39 -2.79 5.80 14.87
C ILE A 39 -2.75 6.55 13.54
N VAL A 40 -3.60 7.57 13.39
CA VAL A 40 -3.65 8.38 12.16
C VAL A 40 -2.29 9.05 11.89
N LEU A 41 -1.68 9.68 12.91
CA LEU A 41 -0.37 10.30 12.75
C LEU A 41 0.70 9.28 12.33
N GLY A 42 0.69 8.10 12.95
CA GLY A 42 1.62 7.03 12.61
C GLY A 42 1.45 6.54 11.17
N GLN A 43 0.21 6.36 10.73
CA GLN A 43 -0.10 5.96 9.36
C GLN A 43 0.38 7.00 8.34
N TYR A 44 0.16 8.28 8.60
CA TYR A 44 0.66 9.35 7.72
C TYR A 44 2.19 9.44 7.68
N ILE A 45 2.86 9.24 8.82
CA ILE A 45 4.34 9.21 8.87
C ILE A 45 4.86 7.97 8.10
N GLY A 46 4.26 6.80 8.30
CA GLY A 46 4.62 5.59 7.58
C GLY A 46 4.45 5.74 6.08
N MET A 47 3.26 6.15 5.64
CA MET A 47 2.95 6.36 4.22
C MET A 47 3.80 7.49 3.60
N GLY A 48 4.02 8.59 4.31
CA GLY A 48 4.91 9.66 3.86
C GLY A 48 6.35 9.19 3.68
N SER A 49 6.83 8.31 4.56
CA SER A 49 8.16 7.70 4.44
C SER A 49 8.25 6.77 3.24
N LEU A 50 7.22 5.94 2.99
CA LEU A 50 7.14 5.09 1.79
C LEU A 50 7.18 5.91 0.51
N ILE A 51 6.38 6.96 0.43
CA ILE A 51 6.37 7.89 -0.71
C ILE A 51 7.74 8.56 -0.88
N GLY A 52 8.35 9.01 0.21
CA GLY A 52 9.68 9.64 0.18
C GLY A 52 10.75 8.70 -0.38
N VAL A 53 10.77 7.44 0.06
CA VAL A 53 11.68 6.41 -0.45
C VAL A 53 11.37 6.08 -1.90
N SER A 54 10.09 5.98 -2.28
CA SER A 54 9.68 5.72 -3.65
C SER A 54 10.08 6.84 -4.61
N LEU A 55 9.95 8.09 -4.18
CA LEU A 55 10.43 9.26 -4.94
C LEU A 55 11.95 9.23 -5.09
N ALA A 56 12.69 8.95 -4.04
CA ALA A 56 14.15 8.80 -4.12
C ALA A 56 14.52 7.66 -5.08
N GLY A 57 13.82 6.53 -5.01
CA GLY A 57 13.98 5.42 -5.95
C GLY A 57 13.70 5.82 -7.39
N SER A 58 12.65 6.62 -7.65
CA SER A 58 12.33 7.09 -9.00
C SER A 58 13.40 8.01 -9.58
N LEU A 59 14.05 8.82 -8.77
CA LEU A 59 15.14 9.69 -9.23
C LEU A 59 16.36 8.88 -9.71
N ILE A 60 16.64 7.73 -9.09
CA ILE A 60 17.74 6.86 -9.53
C ILE A 60 17.47 6.33 -10.93
N THR A 61 16.22 6.09 -11.30
CA THR A 61 15.84 5.57 -12.62
C THR A 61 16.00 6.59 -13.73
N LEU A 62 16.11 7.88 -13.45
CA LEU A 62 16.38 8.91 -14.48
C LEU A 62 17.73 8.71 -15.18
N VAL A 63 18.66 7.98 -14.53
CA VAL A 63 19.98 7.63 -15.09
C VAL A 63 19.94 6.31 -15.85
N LEU A 64 18.84 5.54 -15.76
CA LEU A 64 18.71 4.22 -16.35
C LEU A 64 18.16 4.29 -17.79
N PRO A 65 18.65 3.44 -18.72
CA PRO A 65 18.09 3.31 -20.06
C PRO A 65 16.61 2.91 -20.00
N ARG A 66 15.79 3.41 -20.95
CA ARG A 66 14.35 3.15 -21.02
C ARG A 66 13.97 1.66 -21.00
N ASN A 67 14.80 0.81 -21.63
CA ASN A 67 14.57 -0.64 -21.62
C ASN A 67 14.60 -1.26 -20.22
N ILE A 68 15.37 -0.70 -19.30
CA ILE A 68 15.43 -1.14 -17.91
C ILE A 68 14.21 -0.61 -17.14
N ILE A 69 13.76 0.60 -17.46
CA ILE A 69 12.55 1.18 -16.84
C ILE A 69 11.32 0.33 -17.13
N GLY A 70 11.15 -0.16 -18.35
CA GLY A 70 10.06 -1.08 -18.69
C GLY A 70 10.07 -2.38 -17.87
N LEU A 71 11.27 -2.91 -17.59
CA LEU A 71 11.42 -4.11 -16.75
C LEU A 71 10.95 -3.92 -15.29
N ILE A 72 10.92 -2.68 -14.79
CA ILE A 72 10.39 -2.37 -13.44
C ILE A 72 8.89 -2.71 -13.36
N GLY A 73 8.14 -2.63 -14.46
CA GLY A 73 6.75 -3.07 -14.54
C GLY A 73 6.54 -4.57 -14.28
N LEU A 74 7.60 -5.39 -14.34
CA LEU A 74 7.53 -6.79 -13.91
C LEU A 74 7.36 -6.94 -12.40
N PHE A 75 7.75 -5.93 -11.62
CA PHE A 75 7.70 -6.01 -10.15
C PHE A 75 6.26 -6.18 -9.63
N PRO A 76 5.27 -5.37 -10.00
CA PRO A 76 3.87 -5.59 -9.63
C PRO A 76 3.32 -6.93 -10.12
N ILE A 77 3.73 -7.40 -11.30
CA ILE A 77 3.30 -8.71 -11.84
C ILE A 77 3.83 -9.84 -10.95
N ILE A 78 5.11 -9.80 -10.59
CA ILE A 78 5.73 -10.82 -9.73
C ILE A 78 5.03 -10.86 -8.37
N ILE A 79 4.76 -9.69 -7.77
CA ILE A 79 4.02 -9.60 -6.50
C ILE A 79 2.61 -10.19 -6.68
N GLY A 80 1.87 -9.79 -7.71
CA GLY A 80 0.52 -10.28 -7.97
C GLY A 80 0.49 -11.81 -8.19
N ILE A 81 1.45 -12.37 -8.91
CA ILE A 81 1.58 -13.82 -9.07
C ILE A 81 1.92 -14.50 -7.74
N LYS A 82 2.83 -13.93 -6.96
CA LYS A 82 3.17 -14.42 -5.61
C LYS A 82 1.93 -14.46 -4.73
N GLU A 83 1.18 -13.38 -4.66
CA GLU A 83 -0.07 -13.30 -3.90
C GLU A 83 -1.11 -14.33 -4.39
N LEU A 84 -1.25 -14.52 -5.71
CA LEU A 84 -2.13 -15.52 -6.29
C LEU A 84 -1.75 -16.96 -5.87
N LEU A 85 -0.46 -17.26 -5.82
CA LEU A 85 0.04 -18.56 -5.37
C LEU A 85 -0.13 -18.74 -3.86
N GLU A 86 0.01 -17.66 -3.09
CA GLU A 86 -0.15 -17.66 -1.64
C GLU A 86 -1.62 -17.76 -1.23
N LEU A 87 -2.57 -17.22 -2.02
CA LEU A 87 -4.02 -17.44 -1.79
C LEU A 87 -4.38 -18.92 -1.67
N ARG A 88 -3.63 -19.80 -2.29
CA ARG A 88 -3.81 -21.26 -2.19
C ARG A 88 -3.25 -21.86 -0.87
N LYS A 89 -2.40 -21.11 -0.14
CA LYS A 89 -1.67 -21.61 1.03
C LYS A 89 -2.02 -20.88 2.33
N LYS A 90 -2.52 -19.63 2.26
CA LYS A 90 -2.77 -18.81 3.46
C LYS A 90 -4.09 -19.22 4.14
N GLY A 91 -3.95 -20.01 5.20
CA GLY A 91 -4.82 -19.92 6.36
C GLY A 91 -4.39 -18.72 7.21
N ASP A 92 -5.22 -18.29 8.13
CA ASP A 92 -5.20 -17.09 8.99
C ASP A 92 -3.91 -16.75 9.77
N ASP A 93 -2.75 -17.33 9.45
CA ASP A 93 -1.58 -17.36 10.32
C ASP A 93 -0.80 -16.05 10.44
N GLU A 94 -0.81 -15.17 9.43
CA GLU A 94 0.08 -13.98 9.42
C GLU A 94 -0.50 -12.84 10.28
N TYR A 95 -1.79 -12.57 10.14
CA TYR A 95 -2.49 -11.59 10.98
C TYR A 95 -2.48 -12.00 12.45
N GLU A 96 -2.63 -13.30 12.71
CA GLU A 96 -2.55 -13.83 14.08
C GLU A 96 -1.14 -13.65 14.68
N LYS A 97 -0.09 -13.80 13.87
CA LYS A 97 1.31 -13.56 14.30
C LYS A 97 1.57 -12.09 14.61
N ILE A 98 1.10 -11.17 13.75
CA ILE A 98 1.23 -9.71 13.97
C ILE A 98 0.46 -9.32 15.22
N THR A 99 -0.80 -9.75 15.33
CA THR A 99 -1.65 -9.49 16.49
C THR A 99 -1.04 -10.02 17.78
N LYS A 100 -0.54 -11.27 17.78
CA LYS A 100 0.17 -11.85 18.93
C LYS A 100 1.46 -11.09 19.28
N LYS A 101 2.21 -10.63 18.28
CA LYS A 101 3.44 -9.84 18.48
C LYS A 101 3.12 -8.48 19.09
N LEU A 102 2.09 -7.78 18.60
CA LEU A 102 1.63 -6.49 19.13
C LEU A 102 1.11 -6.62 20.56
N LEU A 103 0.29 -7.64 20.82
CA LEU A 103 -0.26 -7.89 22.16
C LEU A 103 0.79 -8.35 23.17
N ARG A 104 1.84 -9.06 22.73
CA ARG A 104 2.91 -9.59 23.58
C ARG A 104 3.96 -8.54 23.94
N SER A 105 4.05 -7.44 23.19
CA SER A 105 4.96 -6.33 23.48
C SER A 105 4.48 -5.52 24.67
N ARG A 106 4.68 -6.06 25.88
CA ARG A 106 4.32 -5.42 27.17
C ARG A 106 5.18 -4.22 27.56
N LYS A 107 6.25 -3.90 26.82
CA LYS A 107 7.08 -2.73 27.11
C LYS A 107 6.32 -1.44 26.81
N LYS A 108 6.35 -0.52 27.80
CA LYS A 108 5.83 0.85 27.71
C LYS A 108 6.27 1.51 26.38
N ILE A 109 5.40 1.45 25.35
CA ILE A 109 5.63 2.19 24.15
C ILE A 109 4.98 3.56 24.37
N HIS A 110 5.78 4.51 24.84
CA HIS A 110 5.37 5.91 24.99
C HIS A 110 5.12 6.61 23.64
N LEU A 111 5.43 5.95 22.52
CA LEU A 111 5.32 6.49 21.17
C LEU A 111 4.52 5.53 20.29
N SER A 112 3.21 5.44 20.55
CA SER A 112 2.29 4.59 19.79
C SER A 112 2.33 4.87 18.28
N PHE A 113 2.48 6.14 17.89
CA PHE A 113 2.57 6.54 16.48
C PHE A 113 3.81 5.98 15.76
N LEU A 114 4.95 5.85 16.45
CA LEU A 114 6.15 5.24 15.86
C LEU A 114 5.96 3.75 15.58
N THR A 115 5.18 3.06 16.43
CA THR A 115 4.87 1.65 16.19
C THR A 115 4.00 1.49 14.95
N VAL A 116 2.98 2.33 14.80
CA VAL A 116 2.12 2.33 13.61
C VAL A 116 2.97 2.66 12.38
N ALA A 117 3.75 3.75 12.42
CA ALA A 117 4.61 4.17 11.32
C ALA A 117 5.62 3.09 10.90
N ALA A 118 6.24 2.39 11.86
CA ALA A 118 7.18 1.33 11.57
C ALA A 118 6.52 0.10 10.94
N VAL A 119 5.28 -0.22 11.34
CA VAL A 119 4.53 -1.33 10.75
C VAL A 119 4.09 -0.97 9.33
N THR A 120 3.54 0.22 9.11
CA THR A 120 3.18 0.71 7.78
C THR A 120 4.40 0.77 6.85
N PHE A 121 5.54 1.28 7.33
CA PHE A 121 6.78 1.32 6.54
C PHE A 121 7.35 -0.08 6.23
N SER A 122 6.95 -1.12 6.93
CA SER A 122 7.45 -2.49 6.68
C SER A 122 6.88 -3.13 5.42
N GLY A 123 5.84 -2.54 4.80
CA GLY A 123 5.30 -2.93 3.51
C GLY A 123 6.24 -2.54 2.36
N GLY A 124 7.26 -3.36 2.10
CA GLY A 124 8.27 -3.05 1.07
C GLY A 124 7.77 -3.14 -0.36
N GLU A 125 6.62 -3.76 -0.59
CA GLU A 125 6.00 -3.92 -1.91
C GLU A 125 5.40 -2.62 -2.44
N GLU A 126 4.87 -1.76 -1.57
CA GLU A 126 4.38 -0.43 -1.95
C GLU A 126 5.49 0.45 -2.54
N ILE A 127 6.71 0.36 -1.99
CA ILE A 127 7.87 1.13 -2.49
C ILE A 127 8.10 0.83 -3.97
N GLY A 128 8.06 -0.43 -4.36
CA GLY A 128 8.26 -0.83 -5.75
C GLY A 128 7.17 -0.30 -6.68
N ILE A 129 5.91 -0.40 -6.26
CA ILE A 129 4.76 0.03 -7.05
C ILE A 129 4.74 1.56 -7.20
N TYR A 130 4.87 2.31 -6.10
CA TYR A 130 4.91 3.77 -6.17
C TYR A 130 6.15 4.29 -6.91
N THR A 131 7.33 3.68 -6.72
CA THR A 131 8.52 4.01 -7.51
C THR A 131 8.22 3.89 -9.00
N THR A 132 7.61 2.79 -9.42
CA THR A 132 7.27 2.56 -10.83
C THR A 132 6.28 3.61 -11.35
N LEU A 133 5.25 3.94 -10.57
CA LEU A 133 4.27 4.97 -10.95
C LEU A 133 4.92 6.34 -11.11
N PHE A 134 5.84 6.72 -10.22
CA PHE A 134 6.56 8.00 -10.32
C PHE A 134 7.55 8.05 -11.48
N VAL A 135 8.12 6.91 -11.87
CA VAL A 135 9.01 6.81 -13.04
C VAL A 135 8.24 7.04 -14.34
N ILE A 136 7.08 6.40 -14.49
CA ILE A 136 6.25 6.50 -15.69
C ILE A 136 5.58 7.88 -15.77
N ASN A 137 5.14 8.42 -14.66
CA ASN A 137 4.48 9.72 -14.56
C ASN A 137 5.43 10.74 -13.94
N ASN A 138 6.54 11.04 -14.62
CA ASN A 138 7.62 11.88 -14.10
C ASN A 138 7.34 13.39 -14.16
N GLU A 139 6.19 13.82 -14.67
CA GLU A 139 5.77 15.22 -14.62
C GLU A 139 5.43 15.62 -13.19
N VAL A 140 5.89 16.79 -12.76
CA VAL A 140 5.68 17.30 -11.40
C VAL A 140 4.20 17.33 -11.03
N GLY A 141 3.33 17.75 -11.98
CA GLY A 141 1.88 17.76 -11.78
C GLY A 141 1.28 16.36 -11.53
N ALA A 142 1.77 15.35 -12.26
CA ALA A 142 1.35 13.98 -12.11
C ALA A 142 1.78 13.40 -10.75
N ILE A 143 3.02 13.65 -10.36
CA ILE A 143 3.55 13.21 -9.04
C ILE A 143 2.75 13.82 -7.90
N ILE A 144 2.49 15.14 -7.94
CA ILE A 144 1.68 15.83 -6.92
C ILE A 144 0.27 15.24 -6.87
N THR A 145 -0.34 14.95 -8.00
CA THR A 145 -1.67 14.32 -8.07
C THR A 145 -1.66 12.94 -7.42
N LEU A 146 -0.69 12.08 -7.77
CA LEU A 146 -0.58 10.74 -7.18
C LEU A 146 -0.37 10.80 -5.66
N ILE A 147 0.52 11.67 -5.18
CA ILE A 147 0.74 11.87 -3.74
C ILE A 147 -0.55 12.34 -3.05
N SER A 148 -1.25 13.30 -3.66
CA SER A 148 -2.51 13.82 -3.10
C SER A 148 -3.57 12.72 -2.99
N VAL A 149 -3.71 11.88 -4.03
CA VAL A 149 -4.63 10.74 -4.03
C VAL A 149 -4.28 9.77 -2.89
N VAL A 150 -3.01 9.39 -2.75
CA VAL A 150 -2.55 8.48 -1.69
C VAL A 150 -2.82 9.08 -0.31
N MET A 151 -2.54 10.36 -0.08
CA MET A 151 -2.77 11.02 1.21
C MET A 151 -4.27 11.09 1.57
N VAL A 152 -5.13 11.39 0.60
CA VAL A 152 -6.59 11.39 0.81
C VAL A 152 -7.10 9.99 1.12
N LEU A 153 -6.63 8.98 0.37
CA LEU A 153 -7.02 7.59 0.60
C LEU A 153 -6.50 7.05 1.94
N THR A 154 -5.33 7.48 2.39
CA THR A 154 -4.82 7.16 3.73
C THR A 154 -5.77 7.63 4.83
N ALA A 155 -6.31 8.85 4.73
CA ALA A 155 -7.34 9.32 5.65
C ALA A 155 -8.59 8.44 5.60
N PHE A 156 -9.06 8.14 4.39
CA PHE A 156 -10.23 7.29 4.19
C PHE A 156 -10.00 5.88 4.79
N TRP A 157 -8.81 5.28 4.61
CA TRP A 157 -8.43 3.97 5.18
C TRP A 157 -8.46 3.97 6.70
N CYS A 158 -7.94 5.03 7.34
CA CYS A 158 -8.01 5.17 8.79
C CYS A 158 -9.46 5.25 9.30
N LEU A 159 -10.31 6.02 8.62
CA LEU A 159 -11.74 6.13 8.97
C LEU A 159 -12.46 4.80 8.76
N LEU A 160 -12.20 4.14 7.63
CA LEU A 160 -12.76 2.84 7.27
C LEU A 160 -12.37 1.77 8.30
N ALA A 161 -11.08 1.67 8.64
CA ALA A 161 -10.59 0.73 9.65
C ALA A 161 -11.27 0.94 11.01
N ASN A 162 -11.36 2.20 11.47
CA ASN A 162 -12.03 2.56 12.71
C ASN A 162 -13.54 2.23 12.69
N TYR A 163 -14.18 2.36 11.53
CA TYR A 163 -15.57 1.98 11.34
C TYR A 163 -15.75 0.46 11.36
N LEU A 164 -14.90 -0.27 10.63
CA LEU A 164 -14.97 -1.73 10.51
C LEU A 164 -14.73 -2.45 11.84
N VAL A 165 -13.89 -1.91 12.73
CA VAL A 165 -13.70 -2.46 14.08
C VAL A 165 -15.01 -2.59 14.86
N LYS A 166 -15.97 -1.70 14.59
CA LYS A 166 -17.30 -1.72 15.24
C LYS A 166 -18.30 -2.67 14.56
N HIS A 167 -17.98 -3.19 13.38
CA HIS A 167 -18.87 -3.99 12.52
C HIS A 167 -18.13 -5.22 11.97
N SER A 168 -17.98 -6.25 12.80
CA SER A 168 -17.23 -7.48 12.47
C SER A 168 -17.67 -8.16 11.16
N PHE A 169 -18.97 -8.16 10.85
CA PHE A 169 -19.50 -8.74 9.62
C PHE A 169 -18.95 -8.07 8.37
N LEU A 170 -18.82 -6.73 8.37
CA LEU A 170 -18.23 -6.01 7.24
C LEU A 170 -16.73 -6.26 7.11
N ALA A 171 -16.03 -6.42 8.23
CA ALA A 171 -14.61 -6.75 8.24
C ALA A 171 -14.34 -8.09 7.53
N ASP A 172 -15.14 -9.11 7.77
CA ASP A 172 -15.01 -10.42 7.13
C ASP A 172 -15.28 -10.36 5.62
N ILE A 173 -16.26 -9.56 5.19
CA ILE A 173 -16.53 -9.32 3.76
C ILE A 173 -15.32 -8.66 3.08
N PHE A 174 -14.79 -7.58 3.66
CA PHE A 174 -13.63 -6.87 3.12
C PHE A 174 -12.41 -7.79 3.03
N ARG A 175 -12.17 -8.60 4.06
CA ARG A 175 -11.09 -9.58 4.08
C ARG A 175 -11.23 -10.60 2.94
N SER A 176 -12.42 -11.17 2.76
CA SER A 176 -12.67 -12.20 1.74
C SER A 176 -12.56 -11.64 0.32
N ILE A 177 -13.07 -10.44 0.06
CA ILE A 177 -13.02 -9.81 -1.25
C ILE A 177 -11.61 -9.29 -1.55
N GLY A 178 -11.01 -8.56 -0.60
CA GLY A 178 -9.71 -7.95 -0.75
C GLY A 178 -8.65 -8.96 -1.16
N SER A 179 -8.49 -10.02 -0.39
CA SER A 179 -7.49 -11.05 -0.65
C SER A 179 -7.65 -11.73 -2.03
N ARG A 180 -8.88 -11.83 -2.56
CA ARG A 180 -9.12 -12.43 -3.88
C ARG A 180 -8.87 -11.48 -5.04
N VAL A 181 -9.19 -10.20 -4.88
CA VAL A 181 -9.13 -9.19 -5.97
C VAL A 181 -7.72 -8.62 -6.12
N LEU A 182 -7.00 -8.47 -5.00
CA LEU A 182 -5.65 -7.91 -4.95
C LEU A 182 -4.68 -8.43 -6.03
N PRO A 183 -4.47 -9.75 -6.20
CA PRO A 183 -3.50 -10.26 -7.16
C PRO A 183 -3.83 -9.86 -8.60
N TYR A 184 -5.10 -9.86 -8.95
CA TYR A 184 -5.54 -9.51 -10.31
C TYR A 184 -5.33 -8.03 -10.61
N VAL A 185 -5.55 -7.15 -9.63
CA VAL A 185 -5.30 -5.71 -9.78
C VAL A 185 -3.80 -5.45 -9.95
N LEU A 186 -2.95 -6.10 -9.14
CA LEU A 186 -1.49 -5.97 -9.25
C LEU A 186 -0.95 -6.46 -10.59
N ILE A 187 -1.44 -7.61 -11.08
CA ILE A 187 -1.07 -8.13 -12.41
C ILE A 187 -1.53 -7.16 -13.50
N GLY A 188 -2.77 -6.68 -13.44
CA GLY A 188 -3.30 -5.70 -14.39
C GLY A 188 -2.51 -4.40 -14.39
N LEU A 189 -2.14 -3.88 -13.22
CA LEU A 189 -1.30 -2.69 -13.08
C LEU A 189 0.08 -2.91 -13.70
N GLY A 190 0.72 -4.04 -13.44
CA GLY A 190 2.02 -4.36 -14.00
C GLY A 190 2.00 -4.53 -15.52
N ILE A 191 0.94 -5.16 -16.07
CA ILE A 191 0.74 -5.25 -17.54
C ILE A 191 0.55 -3.85 -18.13
N TYR A 192 -0.24 -3.00 -17.49
CA TYR A 192 -0.44 -1.61 -17.92
C TYR A 192 0.90 -0.86 -17.98
N ILE A 193 1.74 -0.96 -16.94
CA ILE A 193 3.06 -0.34 -16.87
C ILE A 193 3.97 -0.84 -18.01
N LEU A 194 3.99 -2.15 -18.24
CA LEU A 194 4.75 -2.73 -19.35
C LEU A 194 4.25 -2.23 -20.71
N ALA A 195 2.94 -2.22 -20.92
CA ALA A 195 2.35 -1.75 -22.17
C ALA A 195 2.71 -0.29 -22.45
N GLU A 196 2.63 0.58 -21.45
CA GLU A 196 3.00 1.99 -21.58
C GLU A 196 4.49 2.16 -21.89
N ALA A 197 5.36 1.38 -21.25
CA ALA A 197 6.80 1.48 -21.46
C ALA A 197 7.27 0.96 -22.83
N PHE A 198 6.58 -0.01 -23.42
CA PHE A 198 7.01 -0.67 -24.67
C PHE A 198 6.12 -0.41 -25.90
N LEU A 199 4.84 -0.01 -25.72
CA LEU A 199 3.89 0.18 -26.83
C LEU A 199 3.65 1.65 -27.17
N LEU A 200 3.92 2.57 -26.27
CA LEU A 200 3.71 4.01 -26.48
C LEU A 200 5.03 4.77 -26.83
N VAL A 201 5.98 4.06 -27.43
CA VAL A 201 7.20 4.65 -28.01
C VAL A 201 6.98 4.97 -29.47
#